data_ef71e7d19d4caa522400e7d860e26c16
#
_entry.id   ef71e7d19d4caa522400e7d860e26c16
#
_cell.length_a   1.000
_cell.length_b   1.000
_cell.length_c   1.000
_cell.angle_alpha   90.00
_cell.angle_beta   90.00
_cell.angle_gamma   90.00
#
_symmetry.space_group_name_H-M   'P 1'
#
loop_
_entity.id
_entity.type
_entity.pdbx_description
1 polymer ?
#
loop_
_entity_poly.entity_id
_entity_poly.type
_entity_poly.pdbx_seq_one_letter_code
_entity_poly.pdbx_strand_id
1 'polypeptide(L)'
;MNLAAVNRLATAPLTGTWYRAIQPQHWVSSLKTSHSRVISSRFNQGAASSPQYSLLYLAENHVVALFEAQAIFGSTTSPPGIIPHPLRAFITINVRVQLDEVADLSDPGNQSLLDTTAQELTGDWNGYHARSALTSVSGPLAPAPTQDLGASLNARPTLEGFLTVSAKLPTYRNLIVFPQNLSARSFVEFENTATGVKRRIDRNHPDGI
;
A
#
# COMPACT_ATOMS: atom_id res chain seq x y z
N MET A 1 -4.37 -4.63 18.39
CA MET A 1 -5.36 -4.37 17.30
C MET A 1 -6.59 -5.23 17.43
N ASN A 2 -7.77 -4.65 17.27
CA ASN A 2 -9.06 -5.36 17.28
C ASN A 2 -9.48 -5.68 15.85
N LEU A 3 -9.05 -6.81 15.31
CA LEU A 3 -9.35 -7.23 13.93
C LEU A 3 -10.84 -7.54 13.70
N ALA A 4 -11.59 -7.92 14.75
CA ALA A 4 -13.03 -8.15 14.64
C ALA A 4 -13.82 -6.87 14.33
N ALA A 5 -13.24 -5.69 14.62
CA ALA A 5 -13.87 -4.41 14.33
C ALA A 5 -13.71 -3.96 12.85
N VAL A 6 -12.94 -4.65 12.03
CA VAL A 6 -12.73 -4.32 10.60
C VAL A 6 -14.06 -4.21 9.84
N ASN A 7 -15.02 -5.08 10.14
CA ASN A 7 -16.35 -5.04 9.49
C ASN A 7 -17.20 -3.82 9.88
N ARG A 8 -16.80 -3.08 10.91
CA ARG A 8 -17.50 -1.88 11.42
C ARG A 8 -16.90 -0.59 10.87
N LEU A 9 -15.76 -0.66 10.17
CA LEU A 9 -15.15 0.51 9.55
C LEU A 9 -16.12 1.13 8.55
N ALA A 10 -16.35 2.43 8.70
CA ALA A 10 -17.03 3.22 7.69
C ALA A 10 -16.18 3.30 6.42
N THR A 11 -16.84 3.26 5.27
CA THR A 11 -16.22 3.41 3.97
C THR A 11 -16.82 4.56 3.21
N ALA A 12 -16.06 5.15 2.31
CA ALA A 12 -16.52 6.23 1.45
C ALA A 12 -15.91 6.05 0.04
N PRO A 13 -16.58 6.59 -1.01
CA PRO A 13 -16.00 6.59 -2.35
C PRO A 13 -14.77 7.51 -2.40
N LEU A 14 -13.78 7.10 -3.19
CA LEU A 14 -12.54 7.83 -3.42
C LEU A 14 -12.29 8.00 -4.92
N THR A 15 -12.15 9.24 -5.36
CA THR A 15 -11.74 9.56 -6.73
C THR A 15 -10.61 10.57 -6.70
N GLY A 16 -9.68 10.45 -7.65
CA GLY A 16 -8.58 11.43 -7.74
C GLY A 16 -7.35 10.89 -8.43
N THR A 17 -6.30 11.71 -8.41
CA THR A 17 -4.98 11.35 -8.91
C THR A 17 -4.09 11.01 -7.72
N TRP A 18 -3.49 9.82 -7.80
CA TRP A 18 -2.51 9.29 -6.86
C TRP A 18 -1.19 9.05 -7.57
N TYR A 19 -0.14 8.74 -6.84
CA TYR A 19 1.21 8.68 -7.40
C TYR A 19 1.89 7.36 -7.04
N ARG A 20 2.71 6.87 -7.97
CA ARG A 20 3.56 5.71 -7.75
C ARG A 20 4.94 5.96 -8.31
N ALA A 21 5.97 5.64 -7.54
CA ALA A 21 7.35 5.64 -8.04
C ALA A 21 7.73 4.22 -8.47
N ILE A 22 8.29 4.12 -9.66
CA ILE A 22 8.73 2.85 -10.28
C ILE A 22 10.12 3.03 -10.89
N GLN A 23 10.86 1.94 -11.05
CA GLN A 23 12.07 1.97 -11.88
C GLN A 23 11.69 1.95 -13.36
N PRO A 24 12.43 2.62 -14.26
CA PRO A 24 12.09 2.73 -15.68
C PRO A 24 11.83 1.39 -16.40
N GLN A 25 12.56 0.34 -16.03
CA GLN A 25 12.34 -1.00 -16.61
C GLN A 25 10.96 -1.60 -16.32
N HIS A 26 10.27 -1.11 -15.30
CA HIS A 26 8.92 -1.56 -14.92
C HIS A 26 7.80 -0.72 -15.55
N TRP A 27 8.15 0.15 -16.53
CA TRP A 27 7.17 1.02 -17.17
C TRP A 27 5.96 0.27 -17.76
N VAL A 28 6.23 -0.82 -18.49
CA VAL A 28 5.18 -1.64 -19.12
C VAL A 28 4.30 -2.36 -18.09
N SER A 29 4.86 -2.68 -16.93
CA SER A 29 4.20 -3.36 -15.81
C SER A 29 3.90 -2.43 -14.64
N SER A 30 3.74 -1.13 -14.89
CA SER A 30 3.65 -0.08 -13.86
C SER A 30 2.55 -0.30 -12.82
N LEU A 31 1.43 -0.92 -13.19
CA LEU A 31 0.33 -1.27 -12.28
C LEU A 31 0.29 -2.77 -11.92
N LYS A 32 1.22 -3.60 -12.41
CA LYS A 32 1.19 -5.04 -12.13
C LYS A 32 1.35 -5.31 -10.63
N THR A 33 0.45 -6.12 -10.08
CA THR A 33 0.36 -6.41 -8.64
C THR A 33 0.73 -7.84 -8.26
N SER A 34 0.87 -8.75 -9.23
CA SER A 34 1.13 -10.17 -8.97
C SER A 34 2.36 -10.44 -8.10
N HIS A 35 3.39 -9.57 -8.14
CA HIS A 35 4.58 -9.69 -7.29
C HIS A 35 4.27 -9.53 -5.80
N SER A 36 3.24 -8.76 -5.44
CA SER A 36 2.86 -8.57 -4.03
C SER A 36 2.27 -9.82 -3.37
N ARG A 37 1.83 -10.81 -4.17
CA ARG A 37 1.42 -12.13 -3.65
C ARG A 37 2.60 -12.94 -3.12
N VAL A 38 3.80 -12.63 -3.55
CA VAL A 38 5.01 -13.38 -3.21
C VAL A 38 5.91 -12.60 -2.25
N ILE A 39 6.04 -11.29 -2.49
CA ILE A 39 6.92 -10.42 -1.70
C ILE A 39 6.15 -9.84 -0.53
N SER A 40 6.66 -10.04 0.68
CA SER A 40 6.09 -9.45 1.90
C SER A 40 6.18 -7.93 1.87
N SER A 41 5.17 -7.31 2.46
CA SER A 41 5.11 -5.87 2.67
C SER A 41 4.44 -5.56 4.01
N ARG A 42 4.31 -4.30 4.37
CA ARG A 42 3.69 -3.86 5.64
C ARG A 42 2.30 -4.48 5.88
N PHE A 43 1.47 -4.58 4.86
CA PHE A 43 0.10 -5.07 4.97
C PHE A 43 -0.13 -6.41 4.26
N ASN A 44 0.93 -7.15 3.94
CA ASN A 44 0.82 -8.45 3.28
C ASN A 44 2.02 -9.33 3.62
N GLN A 45 1.77 -10.57 4.01
CA GLN A 45 2.83 -11.57 4.29
C GLN A 45 3.43 -12.17 3.01
N GLY A 46 2.97 -11.76 1.82
CA GLY A 46 3.42 -12.31 0.54
C GLY A 46 3.09 -13.79 0.41
N ALA A 47 4.09 -14.62 0.10
CA ALA A 47 3.91 -16.07 -0.07
C ALA A 47 3.38 -16.79 1.18
N ALA A 48 3.56 -16.21 2.37
CA ALA A 48 3.06 -16.78 3.63
C ALA A 48 1.58 -16.47 3.91
N SER A 49 0.95 -15.56 3.15
CA SER A 49 -0.49 -15.27 3.28
C SER A 49 -1.34 -16.45 2.84
N SER A 50 -2.41 -16.74 3.60
CA SER A 50 -3.40 -17.76 3.25
C SER A 50 -4.81 -17.24 3.53
N PRO A 51 -5.61 -16.94 2.49
CA PRO A 51 -5.26 -16.94 1.07
C PRO A 51 -4.26 -15.84 0.69
N GLN A 52 -3.52 -16.05 -0.40
CA GLN A 52 -2.68 -15.02 -0.99
C GLN A 52 -3.53 -13.95 -1.67
N TYR A 53 -3.15 -12.68 -1.53
CA TYR A 53 -3.83 -11.56 -2.16
C TYR A 53 -2.83 -10.53 -2.70
N SER A 54 -3.29 -9.74 -3.66
CA SER A 54 -2.49 -8.66 -4.23
C SER A 54 -2.77 -7.34 -3.56
N LEU A 55 -1.74 -6.50 -3.49
CA LEU A 55 -1.83 -5.11 -3.05
C LEU A 55 -1.20 -4.18 -4.08
N LEU A 56 -1.82 -3.01 -4.27
CA LEU A 56 -1.22 -1.89 -4.96
C LEU A 56 -1.07 -0.72 -4.00
N TYR A 57 0.16 -0.22 -3.86
CA TYR A 57 0.49 0.95 -3.06
C TYR A 57 0.57 2.19 -3.94
N LEU A 58 -0.16 3.22 -3.55
CA LEU A 58 -0.17 4.55 -4.16
C LEU A 58 0.04 5.60 -3.07
N ALA A 59 0.63 6.72 -3.41
CA ALA A 59 0.91 7.82 -2.48
C ALA A 59 0.10 9.06 -2.85
N GLU A 60 -0.21 9.89 -1.88
CA GLU A 60 -1.00 11.12 -2.03
C GLU A 60 -0.31 12.17 -2.93
N ASN A 61 1.01 12.15 -2.99
CA ASN A 61 1.79 12.98 -3.91
C ASN A 61 3.08 12.29 -4.37
N HIS A 62 3.73 12.89 -5.38
CA HIS A 62 4.92 12.31 -6.01
C HIS A 62 6.14 12.24 -5.06
N VAL A 63 6.29 13.17 -4.13
CA VAL A 63 7.40 13.17 -3.16
C VAL A 63 7.26 12.00 -2.19
N VAL A 64 6.04 11.78 -1.67
CA VAL A 64 5.75 10.61 -0.82
C VAL A 64 6.00 9.32 -1.57
N ALA A 65 5.58 9.22 -2.84
CA ALA A 65 5.82 8.04 -3.67
C ALA A 65 7.32 7.71 -3.79
N LEU A 66 8.17 8.74 -3.96
CA LEU A 66 9.62 8.58 -4.04
C LEU A 66 10.22 8.12 -2.70
N PHE A 67 9.78 8.67 -1.56
CA PHE A 67 10.23 8.23 -0.24
C PHE A 67 9.81 6.79 0.07
N GLU A 68 8.55 6.43 -0.22
CA GLU A 68 8.04 5.07 0.01
C GLU A 68 8.76 4.02 -0.85
N ALA A 69 9.09 4.36 -2.10
CA ALA A 69 9.88 3.52 -3.00
C ALA A 69 11.38 3.50 -2.67
N GLN A 70 11.82 4.27 -1.65
CA GLN A 70 13.23 4.48 -1.33
C GLN A 70 14.05 5.04 -2.51
N ALA A 71 13.39 5.79 -3.39
CA ALA A 71 14.03 6.49 -4.50
C ALA A 71 14.84 7.71 -4.01
N ILE A 72 14.43 8.27 -2.89
CA ILE A 72 15.07 9.38 -2.19
C ILE A 72 15.12 9.08 -0.69
N PHE A 73 16.12 9.64 -0.03
CA PHE A 73 16.38 9.51 1.40
C PHE A 73 16.58 10.88 2.04
N GLY A 74 16.62 10.93 3.36
CA GLY A 74 16.91 12.14 4.11
C GLY A 74 15.65 12.86 4.57
N SER A 75 15.76 14.17 4.79
CA SER A 75 14.69 14.99 5.33
C SER A 75 14.50 16.24 4.48
N THR A 76 13.25 16.72 4.39
CA THR A 76 12.92 18.00 3.75
C THR A 76 13.29 19.20 4.63
N THR A 77 13.55 18.96 5.92
CA THR A 77 13.72 20.03 6.93
C THR A 77 15.10 20.06 7.57
N SER A 78 15.96 19.05 7.35
CA SER A 78 17.26 18.93 8.00
C SER A 78 18.37 18.62 6.99
N PRO A 79 19.58 19.20 7.15
CA PRO A 79 20.75 18.80 6.37
C PRO A 79 21.07 17.31 6.55
N PRO A 80 21.55 16.63 5.51
CA PRO A 80 21.97 17.10 4.19
C PRO A 80 20.84 17.35 3.18
N GLY A 81 19.56 17.30 3.60
CA GLY A 81 18.43 17.45 2.71
C GLY A 81 18.02 16.13 2.05
N ILE A 82 17.37 16.21 0.90
CA ILE A 82 16.94 15.03 0.13
C ILE A 82 18.10 14.54 -0.74
N ILE A 83 18.40 13.24 -0.63
CA ILE A 83 19.46 12.59 -1.40
C ILE A 83 18.82 11.51 -2.29
N PRO A 84 19.04 11.53 -3.62
CA PRO A 84 18.59 10.47 -4.51
C PRO A 84 19.26 9.13 -4.21
N HIS A 85 18.57 8.04 -4.57
CA HIS A 85 19.15 6.69 -4.47
C HIS A 85 20.39 6.57 -5.38
N PRO A 86 21.58 6.19 -4.86
CA PRO A 86 22.84 6.31 -5.59
C PRO A 86 22.96 5.36 -6.78
N LEU A 87 22.22 4.25 -6.78
CA LEU A 87 22.39 3.17 -7.77
C LEU A 87 21.16 2.90 -8.63
N ARG A 88 20.04 3.58 -8.39
CA ARG A 88 18.77 3.28 -9.07
C ARG A 88 18.08 4.55 -9.51
N ALA A 89 17.64 4.58 -10.76
CA ALA A 89 16.77 5.62 -11.27
C ALA A 89 15.30 5.27 -10.97
N PHE A 90 14.50 6.30 -10.69
CA PHE A 90 13.06 6.17 -10.48
C PHE A 90 12.33 7.24 -11.27
N ILE A 91 11.13 6.92 -11.69
CA ILE A 91 10.16 7.84 -12.28
C ILE A 91 8.88 7.78 -11.47
N THR A 92 8.17 8.87 -11.39
CA THR A 92 6.81 8.91 -10.82
C THR A 92 5.78 8.87 -11.93
N ILE A 93 4.73 8.11 -11.71
CA ILE A 93 3.56 8.05 -12.59
C ILE A 93 2.33 8.57 -11.85
N ASN A 94 1.47 9.24 -12.60
CA ASN A 94 0.18 9.70 -12.13
C ASN A 94 -0.84 8.58 -12.38
N VAL A 95 -1.56 8.20 -11.36
CA VAL A 95 -2.51 7.08 -11.39
C VAL A 95 -3.88 7.64 -11.06
N ARG A 96 -4.80 7.56 -12.01
CA ARG A 96 -6.20 7.91 -11.81
C ARG A 96 -6.90 6.78 -11.07
N VAL A 97 -7.60 7.12 -10.01
CA VAL A 97 -8.28 6.18 -9.13
C VAL A 97 -9.76 6.54 -9.05
N GLN A 98 -10.61 5.53 -9.15
CA GLN A 98 -12.02 5.59 -8.82
C GLN A 98 -12.37 4.31 -8.05
N LEU A 99 -12.71 4.45 -6.78
CA LEU A 99 -13.09 3.37 -5.89
C LEU A 99 -14.41 3.72 -5.20
N ASP A 100 -15.26 2.73 -4.96
CA ASP A 100 -16.56 2.91 -4.32
C ASP A 100 -16.47 2.79 -2.79
N GLU A 101 -15.62 1.89 -2.27
CA GLU A 101 -15.59 1.49 -0.86
C GLU A 101 -14.17 1.52 -0.29
N VAL A 102 -13.78 2.65 0.27
CA VAL A 102 -12.44 2.89 0.86
C VAL A 102 -12.58 3.24 2.34
N ALA A 103 -11.87 2.52 3.23
CA ALA A 103 -11.76 2.87 4.64
C ALA A 103 -10.63 3.86 4.87
N ASP A 104 -10.77 4.78 5.84
CA ASP A 104 -9.70 5.72 6.19
C ASP A 104 -9.08 5.36 7.55
N LEU A 105 -7.93 4.70 7.53
CA LEU A 105 -7.15 4.38 8.73
C LEU A 105 -6.21 5.54 9.16
N SER A 106 -6.21 6.65 8.44
CA SER A 106 -5.58 7.88 8.92
C SER A 106 -6.48 8.64 9.90
N ASP A 107 -7.77 8.33 9.93
CA ASP A 107 -8.74 8.89 10.87
C ASP A 107 -8.55 8.32 12.29
N PRO A 108 -8.41 9.19 13.33
CA PRO A 108 -8.21 8.74 14.71
C PRO A 108 -9.38 7.92 15.28
N GLY A 109 -10.61 8.16 14.81
CA GLY A 109 -11.79 7.40 15.23
C GLY A 109 -11.73 5.96 14.76
N ASN A 110 -11.31 5.74 13.50
CA ASN A 110 -11.08 4.41 12.95
C ASN A 110 -9.88 3.71 13.60
N GLN A 111 -8.82 4.45 13.93
CA GLN A 111 -7.69 3.90 14.69
C GLN A 111 -8.15 3.43 16.08
N SER A 112 -8.94 4.24 16.79
CA SER A 112 -9.50 3.87 18.10
C SER A 112 -10.44 2.65 17.99
N LEU A 113 -11.28 2.57 16.95
CA LEU A 113 -12.15 1.42 16.69
C LEU A 113 -11.38 0.12 16.52
N LEU A 114 -10.23 0.18 15.85
CA LEU A 114 -9.34 -0.96 15.62
C LEU A 114 -8.37 -1.22 16.78
N ASP A 115 -8.40 -0.42 17.84
CA ASP A 115 -7.41 -0.47 18.93
C ASP A 115 -5.98 -0.44 18.36
N THR A 116 -5.71 0.59 17.55
CA THR A 116 -4.41 0.84 16.92
C THR A 116 -4.04 2.31 16.94
N THR A 117 -2.85 2.65 16.51
CA THR A 117 -2.34 4.01 16.43
C THR A 117 -1.60 4.26 15.11
N ALA A 118 -1.43 5.53 14.73
CA ALA A 118 -0.59 5.90 13.59
C ALA A 118 0.84 5.34 13.73
N GLN A 119 1.40 5.29 14.93
CA GLN A 119 2.73 4.73 15.19
C GLN A 119 2.77 3.23 14.91
N GLU A 120 1.75 2.48 15.29
CA GLU A 120 1.68 1.04 15.00
C GLU A 120 1.48 0.79 13.50
N LEU A 121 0.62 1.57 12.84
CA LEU A 121 0.40 1.48 11.39
C LEU A 121 1.64 1.81 10.56
N THR A 122 2.54 2.64 11.07
CA THR A 122 3.80 3.04 10.40
C THR A 122 5.04 2.33 10.92
N GLY A 123 4.91 1.51 11.97
CA GLY A 123 6.00 0.80 12.65
C GLY A 123 6.87 -0.05 11.72
N ASP A 124 8.05 -0.42 12.18
CA ASP A 124 9.01 -1.24 11.43
C ASP A 124 8.59 -2.72 11.42
N TRP A 125 7.81 -3.10 10.42
CA TRP A 125 7.35 -4.47 10.24
C TRP A 125 8.48 -5.46 9.94
N ASN A 126 9.56 -5.03 9.25
CA ASN A 126 10.75 -5.86 9.01
C ASN A 126 11.51 -6.13 10.31
N GLY A 127 11.71 -5.11 11.14
CA GLY A 127 12.32 -5.27 12.45
C GLY A 127 11.49 -6.13 13.39
N TYR A 128 10.17 -6.15 13.23
CA TYR A 128 9.29 -7.07 13.96
C TYR A 128 9.63 -8.54 13.62
N HIS A 129 9.76 -8.88 12.36
CA HIS A 129 10.17 -10.22 11.92
C HIS A 129 11.56 -10.60 12.41
N ALA A 130 12.52 -9.69 12.30
CA ALA A 130 13.89 -9.93 12.77
C ALA A 130 13.93 -10.21 14.28
N ARG A 131 13.19 -9.45 15.08
CA ARG A 131 13.09 -9.66 16.55
C ARG A 131 12.39 -10.97 16.86
N SER A 132 11.30 -11.29 16.18
CA SER A 132 10.57 -12.56 16.35
C SER A 132 11.46 -13.76 16.05
N ALA A 133 12.30 -13.70 15.01
CA ALA A 133 13.24 -14.75 14.66
C ALA A 133 14.31 -14.98 15.74
N LEU A 134 14.75 -13.91 16.43
CA LEU A 134 15.73 -14.00 17.50
C LEU A 134 15.15 -14.55 18.81
N THR A 135 13.86 -14.36 19.04
CA THR A 135 13.18 -14.76 20.29
C THR A 135 12.46 -16.10 20.18
N SER A 136 12.18 -16.57 18.96
CA SER A 136 11.47 -17.84 18.72
C SER A 136 12.46 -18.99 18.58
N VAL A 137 12.58 -19.79 19.61
CA VAL A 137 13.49 -20.96 19.62
C VAL A 137 12.99 -22.10 18.72
N SER A 138 11.70 -22.13 18.34
CA SER A 138 11.14 -23.14 17.42
C SER A 138 9.67 -22.84 17.05
N GLY A 139 9.41 -22.04 16.04
CA GLY A 139 8.06 -21.83 15.51
C GLY A 139 8.06 -20.98 14.24
N PRO A 140 7.01 -21.02 13.42
CA PRO A 140 6.88 -20.11 12.30
C PRO A 140 6.88 -18.67 12.81
N LEU A 141 7.56 -17.79 12.07
CA LEU A 141 7.59 -16.36 12.39
C LEU A 141 6.15 -15.81 12.41
N ALA A 142 5.76 -15.23 13.54
CA ALA A 142 4.45 -14.59 13.63
C ALA A 142 4.39 -13.40 12.66
N PRO A 143 3.26 -13.17 11.98
CA PRO A 143 3.08 -12.00 11.14
C PRO A 143 3.17 -10.71 11.96
N ALA A 144 3.60 -9.63 11.33
CA ALA A 144 3.50 -8.32 11.96
C ALA A 144 2.01 -7.94 12.14
N PRO A 145 1.62 -7.22 13.21
CA PRO A 145 0.22 -6.83 13.44
C PRO A 145 -0.43 -6.11 12.26
N THR A 146 0.33 -5.32 11.51
CA THR A 146 -0.15 -4.65 10.28
C THR A 146 -0.42 -5.64 9.14
N GLN A 147 0.26 -6.77 9.08
CA GLN A 147 0.01 -7.82 8.08
C GLN A 147 -1.27 -8.59 8.39
N ASP A 148 -1.55 -8.87 9.66
CA ASP A 148 -2.83 -9.46 10.09
C ASP A 148 -3.99 -8.50 9.84
N LEU A 149 -3.78 -7.19 10.08
CA LEU A 149 -4.74 -6.17 9.72
C LEU A 149 -5.00 -6.15 8.21
N GLY A 150 -3.96 -6.16 7.39
CA GLY A 150 -4.08 -6.20 5.93
C GLY A 150 -4.85 -7.41 5.43
N ALA A 151 -4.61 -8.60 5.99
CA ALA A 151 -5.36 -9.82 5.69
C ALA A 151 -6.84 -9.70 6.07
N SER A 152 -7.14 -9.15 7.26
CA SER A 152 -8.51 -8.93 7.74
C SER A 152 -9.28 -7.92 6.90
N LEU A 153 -8.60 -6.84 6.46
CA LEU A 153 -9.19 -5.84 5.56
C LEU A 153 -9.50 -6.44 4.19
N ASN A 154 -8.55 -7.19 3.61
CA ASN A 154 -8.75 -7.87 2.33
C ASN A 154 -9.87 -8.92 2.38
N ALA A 155 -10.07 -9.58 3.52
CA ALA A 155 -11.14 -10.57 3.71
C ALA A 155 -12.56 -9.97 3.70
N ARG A 156 -12.70 -8.63 3.76
CA ARG A 156 -13.97 -7.92 3.57
C ARG A 156 -14.19 -7.67 2.07
N PRO A 157 -15.06 -8.47 1.37
CA PRO A 157 -15.12 -8.47 -0.10
C PRO A 157 -15.58 -7.15 -0.72
N THR A 158 -16.29 -6.33 0.04
CA THR A 158 -16.76 -5.01 -0.42
C THR A 158 -15.70 -3.93 -0.27
N LEU A 159 -14.65 -4.15 0.53
CA LEU A 159 -13.61 -3.16 0.76
C LEU A 159 -12.58 -3.19 -0.38
N GLU A 160 -12.55 -2.13 -1.16
CA GLU A 160 -11.68 -2.01 -2.34
C GLU A 160 -10.29 -1.51 -2.00
N GLY A 161 -10.14 -0.87 -0.85
CA GLY A 161 -8.87 -0.34 -0.38
C GLY A 161 -9.02 0.44 0.92
N PHE A 162 -7.90 0.98 1.37
CA PHE A 162 -7.87 1.83 2.56
C PHE A 162 -6.79 2.89 2.47
N LEU A 163 -7.05 4.03 3.10
CA LEU A 163 -6.07 5.08 3.35
C LEU A 163 -5.33 4.78 4.65
N THR A 164 -4.06 5.09 4.69
CA THR A 164 -3.24 5.04 5.91
C THR A 164 -2.19 6.15 5.88
N VAL A 165 -1.67 6.52 7.04
CA VAL A 165 -0.56 7.47 7.13
C VAL A 165 0.70 6.89 6.46
N SER A 166 1.47 7.75 5.79
CA SER A 166 2.77 7.33 5.21
C SER A 166 3.77 7.05 6.33
N ALA A 167 4.48 5.93 6.23
CA ALA A 167 5.54 5.58 7.17
C ALA A 167 6.79 6.45 7.03
N LYS A 168 6.96 7.10 5.89
CA LYS A 168 8.13 7.96 5.58
C LYS A 168 7.85 9.43 5.82
N LEU A 169 6.61 9.86 5.57
CA LEU A 169 6.14 11.24 5.73
C LEU A 169 4.76 11.23 6.37
N PRO A 170 4.66 11.13 7.73
CA PRO A 170 3.39 10.88 8.44
C PRO A 170 2.32 11.96 8.31
N THR A 171 2.65 13.12 7.74
CA THR A 171 1.69 14.18 7.41
C THR A 171 0.90 13.92 6.13
N TYR A 172 1.29 12.89 5.37
CA TYR A 172 0.66 12.49 4.12
C TYR A 172 0.12 11.07 4.21
N ARG A 173 -0.68 10.68 3.21
CA ARG A 173 -1.34 9.38 3.18
C ARG A 173 -0.84 8.51 2.03
N ASN A 174 -0.94 7.21 2.26
CA ASN A 174 -0.88 6.19 1.23
C ASN A 174 -2.27 5.58 1.02
N LEU A 175 -2.59 5.23 -0.21
CA LEU A 175 -3.73 4.43 -0.58
C LEU A 175 -3.25 3.01 -0.91
N ILE A 176 -3.81 2.05 -0.22
CA ILE A 176 -3.59 0.62 -0.48
C ILE A 176 -4.86 0.08 -1.13
N VAL A 177 -4.75 -0.45 -2.35
CA VAL A 177 -5.86 -1.01 -3.13
C VAL A 177 -5.80 -2.52 -3.10
N PHE A 178 -6.97 -3.17 -2.98
CA PHE A 178 -7.20 -4.60 -3.14
C PHE A 178 -7.76 -4.89 -4.54
N PRO A 179 -6.92 -5.22 -5.53
CA PRO A 179 -7.36 -5.39 -6.91
C PRO A 179 -8.48 -6.43 -7.11
N GLN A 180 -8.47 -7.48 -6.28
CA GLN A 180 -9.46 -8.55 -6.34
C GLN A 180 -10.85 -8.15 -5.85
N ASN A 181 -10.94 -7.08 -5.04
CA ASN A 181 -12.18 -6.63 -4.42
C ASN A 181 -12.86 -5.50 -5.20
N LEU A 182 -12.28 -5.04 -6.32
CA LEU A 182 -12.82 -3.92 -7.09
C LEU A 182 -14.25 -4.22 -7.60
N SER A 183 -15.13 -3.24 -7.46
CA SER A 183 -16.49 -3.26 -8.02
C SER A 183 -16.45 -3.12 -9.54
N ALA A 184 -17.59 -3.32 -10.19
CA ALA A 184 -17.68 -3.16 -11.65
C ALA A 184 -17.43 -1.71 -12.11
N ARG A 185 -17.60 -0.71 -11.23
CA ARG A 185 -17.40 0.71 -11.54
C ARG A 185 -16.02 1.22 -11.15
N SER A 186 -15.32 0.46 -10.31
CA SER A 186 -14.04 0.85 -9.74
C SER A 186 -12.87 0.52 -10.65
N PHE A 187 -11.88 1.39 -10.66
CA PHE A 187 -10.67 1.17 -11.43
C PHE A 187 -9.47 1.96 -10.87
N VAL A 188 -8.30 1.49 -11.26
CA VAL A 188 -7.01 2.20 -11.12
C VAL A 188 -6.36 2.25 -12.50
N GLU A 189 -6.06 3.44 -13.01
CA GLU A 189 -5.60 3.61 -14.38
C GLU A 189 -4.40 4.55 -14.45
N PHE A 190 -3.40 4.14 -15.22
CA PHE A 190 -2.28 4.96 -15.66
C PHE A 190 -2.35 5.13 -17.18
N GLU A 191 -2.21 6.36 -17.63
CA GLU A 191 -2.12 6.69 -19.06
C GLU A 191 -0.80 7.42 -19.33
N ASN A 192 -0.03 6.88 -20.27
CA ASN A 192 1.12 7.58 -20.82
C ASN A 192 0.65 8.55 -21.89
N THR A 193 0.58 9.84 -21.57
CA THR A 193 0.09 10.87 -22.47
C THR A 193 0.92 11.04 -23.75
N ALA A 194 2.21 10.67 -23.71
CA ALA A 194 3.09 10.78 -24.88
C ALA A 194 2.87 9.66 -25.92
N THR A 195 2.46 8.46 -25.47
CA THR A 195 2.27 7.29 -26.34
C THR A 195 0.82 6.84 -26.44
N GLY A 196 -0.07 7.38 -25.59
CA GLY A 196 -1.47 6.92 -25.49
C GLY A 196 -1.63 5.54 -24.85
N VAL A 197 -0.55 4.91 -24.39
CA VAL A 197 -0.60 3.58 -23.77
C VAL A 197 -1.27 3.69 -22.42
N LYS A 198 -2.33 2.90 -22.23
CA LYS A 198 -3.06 2.79 -20.96
C LYS A 198 -2.71 1.49 -20.25
N ARG A 199 -2.67 1.55 -18.94
CA ARG A 199 -2.61 0.39 -18.03
C ARG A 199 -3.74 0.54 -17.03
N ARG A 200 -4.49 -0.53 -16.83
CA ARG A 200 -5.69 -0.48 -16.00
C ARG A 200 -5.81 -1.74 -15.15
N ILE A 201 -6.20 -1.52 -13.91
CA ILE A 201 -6.70 -2.55 -13.00
C ILE A 201 -8.19 -2.29 -12.83
N ASP A 202 -9.00 -3.28 -13.02
CA ASP A 202 -10.43 -3.30 -12.73
C ASP A 202 -10.85 -4.71 -12.31
N ARG A 203 -12.15 -4.91 -12.07
CA ARG A 203 -12.70 -6.19 -11.64
C ARG A 203 -12.36 -7.35 -12.58
N ASN A 204 -12.28 -7.10 -13.89
CA ASN A 204 -12.02 -8.14 -14.92
C ASN A 204 -10.51 -8.40 -15.07
N HIS A 205 -9.67 -7.44 -14.71
CA HIS A 205 -8.23 -7.47 -14.87
C HIS A 205 -7.52 -7.07 -13.55
N PRO A 206 -7.62 -7.88 -12.50
CA PRO A 206 -7.07 -7.53 -11.18
C PRO A 206 -5.53 -7.50 -11.13
N ASP A 207 -4.86 -8.14 -12.08
CA ASP A 207 -3.38 -8.11 -12.20
C ASP A 207 -2.88 -7.00 -13.15
N GLY A 208 -3.79 -6.23 -13.75
CA GLY A 208 -3.51 -5.15 -14.70
C GLY A 208 -3.28 -5.64 -16.14
N ILE A 209 -3.68 -4.81 -17.11
CA ILE A 209 -3.46 -4.98 -18.55
C ILE A 209 -2.63 -3.84 -19.10
#